data_6610c3799065a04fc2e37faf0a22e24d
#
_entry.id   6610c3799065a04fc2e37faf0a22e24d
#
_cell.length_a   1.000
_cell.length_b   1.000
_cell.length_c   1.000
_cell.angle_alpha   90.00
_cell.angle_beta   90.00
_cell.angle_gamma   90.00
#
_symmetry.space_group_name_H-M   'P 1'
#
loop_
_entity.id
_entity.type
_entity.pdbx_description
1 polymer ?
#
loop_
_entity_poly.entity_id
_entity_poly.type
_entity_poly.pdbx_seq_one_letter_code
_entity_poly.pdbx_strand_id
1 'polypeptide(L)'
;MKKRIFPLLLSAIMLLSLCACGSKGSDGVCDAPSRAGELAELSDEAYFADFEPVLRFAVASDVHVADLHSQQEEARLAQLFEVSYDYADNYDGYKGLDAAFFVGDVSDRGTPYSLQRFFLIVSRNVREETLVRATMGNHEYYDEADLAEWRFLEASKYESTDAHLTMGGYHFIFLSPDGNGKSFSKDKQDYLAAALEEAAKDDPTGCKPIFVFQHQPISNTVYGSTTSWGVGELTDILEKYPQVVDFAGHSHFPMNDPRSIWQGDFTALNTGTLSYYEMDLAGAKGDYVFPTDREGGWAESATDVRDAGQFYIVEVDANHAIRVLGYDLLSDQWMMEPLTIRCVDETNCFTYTNARADVSEAPVFAADAAVTMEKTADGNLQFRFPQATGEDLVQNYVCTLYHNGKQTAVNYRLACTCFLPTPETLTVYFAPQKIESGEEYRLEITPVNAWAVQGEPLVYTFTAE
;
A
#
# COMPACT_ATOMS: atom_id res chain seq x y z
N MET A 1 21.83 20.60 14.17
CA MET A 1 22.03 20.39 12.73
C MET A 1 23.20 19.43 12.52
N LYS A 2 22.93 18.15 12.40
CA LYS A 2 23.93 17.13 12.07
C LYS A 2 23.59 16.63 10.66
N LYS A 3 24.46 16.93 9.70
CA LYS A 3 24.42 16.39 8.34
C LYS A 3 24.53 14.87 8.43
N ARG A 4 23.45 14.15 8.14
CA ARG A 4 23.49 12.71 7.90
C ARG A 4 23.73 12.51 6.41
N ILE A 5 24.96 12.18 6.06
CA ILE A 5 25.33 11.67 4.74
C ILE A 5 24.93 10.19 4.74
N PHE A 6 24.05 9.79 3.86
CA PHE A 6 23.68 8.39 3.62
C PHE A 6 24.89 7.67 2.99
N PRO A 7 25.33 6.54 3.54
CA PRO A 7 26.10 5.59 2.74
C PRO A 7 25.10 4.66 2.03
N LEU A 8 25.08 4.71 0.71
CA LEU A 8 24.57 3.61 -0.10
C LEU A 8 25.36 2.35 0.26
N LEU A 9 24.75 1.45 0.98
CA LEU A 9 25.23 0.07 1.08
C LEU A 9 24.64 -0.69 -0.12
N LEU A 10 25.45 -0.83 -1.17
CA LEU A 10 25.20 -1.80 -2.23
C LEU A 10 25.29 -3.20 -1.61
N SER A 11 24.14 -3.84 -1.44
CA SER A 11 24.07 -5.30 -1.31
C SER A 11 23.76 -5.86 -2.69
N ALA A 12 24.78 -6.32 -3.39
CA ALA A 12 24.62 -7.01 -4.66
C ALA A 12 24.00 -8.39 -4.39
N ILE A 13 22.72 -8.57 -4.68
CA ILE A 13 22.13 -9.89 -4.87
C ILE A 13 21.92 -10.06 -6.38
N MET A 14 22.73 -10.95 -6.97
CA MET A 14 22.55 -11.38 -8.35
C MET A 14 21.29 -12.24 -8.45
N LEU A 15 20.25 -11.71 -9.04
CA LEU A 15 19.17 -12.49 -9.61
C LEU A 15 19.39 -12.59 -11.13
N LEU A 16 19.86 -13.75 -11.58
CA LEU A 16 19.87 -14.12 -12.98
C LEU A 16 18.45 -14.53 -13.39
N SER A 17 17.64 -13.59 -13.85
CA SER A 17 16.44 -13.91 -14.58
C SER A 17 16.80 -14.09 -16.06
N LEU A 18 16.81 -15.35 -16.51
CA LEU A 18 16.87 -15.69 -17.92
C LEU A 18 15.50 -15.42 -18.57
N CYS A 19 15.30 -14.21 -19.09
CA CYS A 19 14.23 -13.93 -20.03
C CYS A 19 14.59 -14.54 -21.38
N ALA A 20 13.94 -15.67 -21.71
CA ALA A 20 13.92 -16.18 -23.06
C ALA A 20 12.87 -15.41 -23.87
N CYS A 21 13.26 -14.31 -24.52
CA CYS A 21 12.43 -13.62 -25.48
C CYS A 21 12.30 -14.44 -26.76
N GLY A 22 11.11 -15.04 -26.96
CA GLY A 22 10.69 -15.56 -28.23
C GLY A 22 9.93 -14.49 -29.00
N SER A 23 10.58 -13.87 -29.98
CA SER A 23 10.05 -12.81 -30.81
C SER A 23 8.93 -13.25 -31.73
N LYS A 24 7.80 -12.51 -31.78
CA LYS A 24 7.11 -12.12 -33.01
C LYS A 24 6.27 -10.87 -32.81
N GLY A 25 6.78 -9.80 -33.28
CA GLY A 25 6.29 -8.71 -34.11
C GLY A 25 4.95 -8.06 -33.79
N SER A 26 4.96 -6.91 -33.16
CA SER A 26 4.30 -5.72 -33.67
C SER A 26 5.18 -4.52 -33.26
N ASP A 27 5.65 -3.77 -34.26
CA ASP A 27 6.49 -2.59 -34.09
C ASP A 27 5.68 -1.44 -33.50
N GLY A 28 5.63 -1.36 -32.19
CA GLY A 28 5.09 -0.24 -31.42
C GLY A 28 6.06 0.11 -30.31
N VAL A 29 7.28 0.54 -30.70
CA VAL A 29 8.20 1.15 -29.76
C VAL A 29 7.71 2.57 -29.53
N CYS A 30 7.51 2.93 -28.27
CA CYS A 30 7.24 4.30 -27.88
C CYS A 30 8.31 5.22 -28.44
N ASP A 31 7.96 6.04 -29.41
CA ASP A 31 8.84 7.06 -29.98
C ASP A 31 9.01 8.22 -28.99
N ALA A 32 9.69 7.98 -27.87
CA ALA A 32 10.28 9.09 -27.12
C ALA A 32 11.47 9.63 -27.96
N PRO A 33 11.57 10.95 -28.12
CA PRO A 33 12.51 11.53 -29.07
C PRO A 33 13.97 11.19 -28.69
N SER A 34 14.67 10.54 -29.58
CA SER A 34 16.12 10.44 -29.74
C SER A 34 16.95 9.48 -28.89
N ARG A 35 16.42 8.74 -27.91
CA ARG A 35 17.17 7.73 -27.13
C ARG A 35 16.53 6.34 -27.07
N ALA A 36 15.39 6.14 -27.68
CA ALA A 36 14.58 4.93 -27.55
C ALA A 36 15.34 3.61 -27.85
N GLY A 37 16.19 3.60 -28.88
CA GLY A 37 16.95 2.40 -29.25
C GLY A 37 18.05 2.01 -28.25
N GLU A 38 18.76 2.99 -27.66
CA GLU A 38 19.81 2.75 -26.66
C GLU A 38 19.22 2.41 -25.28
N LEU A 39 18.10 3.03 -24.91
CA LEU A 39 17.44 2.81 -23.64
C LEU A 39 16.74 1.45 -23.58
N ALA A 40 16.22 0.94 -24.68
CA ALA A 40 15.55 -0.36 -24.75
C ALA A 40 16.48 -1.55 -24.44
N GLU A 41 17.80 -1.38 -24.61
CA GLU A 41 18.80 -2.42 -24.31
C GLU A 41 19.29 -2.39 -22.84
N LEU A 42 18.94 -1.36 -22.05
CA LEU A 42 19.35 -1.26 -20.65
C LEU A 42 18.51 -2.19 -19.77
N SER A 43 19.13 -2.77 -18.74
CA SER A 43 18.38 -3.35 -17.63
C SER A 43 17.63 -2.25 -16.86
N ASP A 44 16.58 -2.59 -16.14
CA ASP A 44 15.83 -1.62 -15.32
C ASP A 44 16.74 -0.95 -14.28
N GLU A 45 17.63 -1.70 -13.63
CA GLU A 45 18.62 -1.13 -12.70
C GLU A 45 19.50 -0.06 -13.37
N ALA A 46 19.98 -0.34 -14.57
CA ALA A 46 20.82 0.61 -15.31
C ALA A 46 20.01 1.83 -15.81
N TYR A 47 18.77 1.62 -16.19
CA TYR A 47 17.87 2.70 -16.61
C TYR A 47 17.56 3.65 -15.44
N PHE A 48 17.13 3.11 -14.30
CA PHE A 48 16.73 3.90 -13.14
C PHE A 48 17.93 4.48 -12.35
N ALA A 49 19.15 4.06 -12.63
CA ALA A 49 20.35 4.71 -12.09
C ALA A 49 20.51 6.16 -12.55
N ASP A 50 20.09 6.47 -13.79
CA ASP A 50 20.15 7.80 -14.40
C ASP A 50 18.74 8.45 -14.52
N PHE A 51 17.79 8.03 -13.68
CA PHE A 51 16.41 8.51 -13.72
C PHE A 51 16.33 9.98 -13.28
N GLU A 52 15.84 10.83 -14.17
CA GLU A 52 15.64 12.26 -13.93
C GLU A 52 14.14 12.61 -14.06
N PRO A 53 13.45 12.94 -12.98
CA PRO A 53 12.04 13.26 -13.03
C PRO A 53 11.79 14.58 -13.77
N VAL A 54 10.68 14.63 -14.50
CA VAL A 54 10.10 15.85 -15.10
C VAL A 54 8.74 16.20 -14.48
N LEU A 55 8.22 15.28 -13.65
CA LEU A 55 6.97 15.42 -12.91
C LEU A 55 7.12 14.70 -11.57
N ARG A 56 6.64 15.31 -10.49
CA ARG A 56 6.62 14.70 -9.16
C ARG A 56 5.35 15.06 -8.42
N PHE A 57 4.68 14.06 -7.85
CA PHE A 57 3.51 14.29 -7.01
C PHE A 57 3.45 13.32 -5.83
N ALA A 58 2.82 13.76 -4.74
CA ALA A 58 2.54 12.92 -3.58
C ALA A 58 1.14 12.29 -3.70
N VAL A 59 0.98 11.05 -3.21
CA VAL A 59 -0.31 10.37 -3.14
C VAL A 59 -0.50 9.74 -1.76
N ALA A 60 -1.63 10.05 -1.13
CA ALA A 60 -2.03 9.48 0.15
C ALA A 60 -3.52 9.23 0.20
N SER A 61 -4.00 8.46 1.16
CA SER A 61 -5.43 8.22 1.40
C SER A 61 -5.72 8.02 2.88
N ASP A 62 -6.98 7.85 3.19
CA ASP A 62 -7.42 7.36 4.50
C ASP A 62 -6.83 8.17 5.67
N VAL A 63 -6.99 9.50 5.58
CA VAL A 63 -6.46 10.45 6.57
C VAL A 63 -7.32 10.45 7.83
N HIS A 64 -8.65 10.27 7.67
CA HIS A 64 -9.63 10.17 8.75
C HIS A 64 -9.59 11.32 9.76
N VAL A 65 -9.48 12.56 9.29
CA VAL A 65 -9.59 13.73 10.18
C VAL A 65 -10.95 13.71 10.87
N ALA A 66 -10.95 13.59 12.19
CA ALA A 66 -12.15 13.52 13.00
C ALA A 66 -12.55 14.89 13.56
N ASP A 67 -13.78 15.00 14.08
CA ASP A 67 -14.27 16.22 14.75
C ASP A 67 -13.51 16.52 16.04
N LEU A 68 -13.15 15.46 16.78
CA LEU A 68 -12.42 15.55 18.03
C LEU A 68 -11.23 14.56 18.01
N HIS A 69 -10.16 14.93 18.68
CA HIS A 69 -8.98 14.04 18.86
C HIS A 69 -8.24 13.64 17.59
N SER A 70 -8.07 14.59 16.67
CA SER A 70 -7.39 14.39 15.38
C SER A 70 -5.95 14.91 15.32
N GLN A 71 -5.31 15.11 16.46
CA GLN A 71 -3.98 15.73 16.49
C GLN A 71 -2.91 14.89 15.77
N GLN A 72 -3.05 13.56 15.76
CA GLN A 72 -2.12 12.67 15.08
C GLN A 72 -2.29 12.73 13.56
N GLU A 73 -3.52 12.61 13.08
CA GLU A 73 -3.86 12.69 11.67
C GLU A 73 -3.47 14.04 11.07
N GLU A 74 -3.72 15.12 11.82
CA GLU A 74 -3.30 16.48 11.43
C GLU A 74 -1.79 16.64 11.37
N ALA A 75 -1.08 16.09 12.36
CA ALA A 75 0.38 16.14 12.38
C ALA A 75 0.98 15.34 11.21
N ARG A 76 0.45 14.17 10.91
CA ARG A 76 0.88 13.34 9.76
C ARG A 76 0.63 14.02 8.43
N LEU A 77 -0.55 14.64 8.28
CA LEU A 77 -0.87 15.40 7.08
C LEU A 77 0.07 16.59 6.86
N ALA A 78 0.44 17.28 7.93
CA ALA A 78 1.44 18.36 7.87
C ALA A 78 2.85 17.82 7.55
N GLN A 79 3.23 16.71 8.19
CA GLN A 79 4.53 16.06 7.98
C GLN A 79 4.68 15.49 6.56
N LEU A 80 3.60 15.01 5.94
CA LEU A 80 3.61 14.58 4.54
C LEU A 80 4.12 15.69 3.62
N PHE A 81 3.61 16.93 3.78
CA PHE A 81 4.08 18.07 3.00
C PHE A 81 5.53 18.42 3.32
N GLU A 82 5.91 18.42 4.61
CA GLU A 82 7.28 18.70 5.03
C GLU A 82 8.26 17.72 4.39
N VAL A 83 8.01 16.42 4.48
CA VAL A 83 8.84 15.35 3.89
C VAL A 83 8.89 15.46 2.37
N SER A 84 7.74 15.68 1.73
CA SER A 84 7.67 15.77 0.26
C SER A 84 8.46 16.97 -0.27
N TYR A 85 8.40 18.11 0.40
CA TYR A 85 9.19 19.30 0.02
C TYR A 85 10.66 19.16 0.38
N ASP A 86 10.99 18.55 1.53
CA ASP A 86 12.39 18.30 1.89
C ASP A 86 13.05 17.37 0.87
N TYR A 87 12.35 16.32 0.45
CA TYR A 87 12.80 15.44 -0.61
C TYR A 87 13.02 16.20 -1.94
N ALA A 88 12.02 16.97 -2.38
CA ALA A 88 12.10 17.72 -3.63
C ALA A 88 13.21 18.79 -3.60
N ASP A 89 13.31 19.56 -2.53
CA ASP A 89 14.29 20.65 -2.37
C ASP A 89 15.73 20.14 -2.33
N ASN A 90 15.95 18.93 -1.79
CA ASN A 90 17.27 18.31 -1.67
C ASN A 90 17.62 17.38 -2.84
N TYR A 91 16.71 17.16 -3.78
CA TYR A 91 16.98 16.35 -4.97
C TYR A 91 17.96 17.08 -5.91
N ASP A 92 18.95 16.35 -6.44
CA ASP A 92 19.85 16.89 -7.45
C ASP A 92 19.14 16.83 -8.82
N GLY A 93 18.70 17.94 -9.35
CA GLY A 93 17.94 18.02 -10.60
C GLY A 93 16.56 18.64 -10.38
N TYR A 94 15.48 17.90 -10.69
CA TYR A 94 14.12 18.42 -10.61
C TYR A 94 13.65 18.63 -9.16
N LYS A 95 13.33 19.88 -8.80
CA LYS A 95 13.00 20.28 -7.42
C LYS A 95 11.50 20.55 -7.19
N GLY A 96 10.67 20.32 -8.19
CA GLY A 96 9.24 20.52 -8.07
C GLY A 96 8.56 19.42 -7.25
N LEU A 97 7.54 19.79 -6.46
CA LEU A 97 6.43 18.97 -6.09
C LEU A 97 5.20 19.56 -6.78
N ASP A 98 4.82 18.99 -7.91
CA ASP A 98 3.80 19.56 -8.78
C ASP A 98 2.40 19.42 -8.21
N ALA A 99 2.16 18.30 -7.48
CA ALA A 99 0.87 18.05 -6.87
C ALA A 99 0.94 17.19 -5.60
N ALA A 100 -0.15 17.24 -4.83
CA ALA A 100 -0.45 16.30 -3.75
C ALA A 100 -1.91 15.84 -3.89
N PHE A 101 -2.12 14.53 -4.00
CA PHE A 101 -3.42 13.92 -4.22
C PHE A 101 -3.84 13.06 -3.04
N PHE A 102 -5.13 13.16 -2.67
CA PHE A 102 -5.70 12.42 -1.56
C PHE A 102 -6.86 11.56 -2.07
N VAL A 103 -6.75 10.24 -1.89
CA VAL A 103 -7.59 9.24 -2.54
C VAL A 103 -8.70 8.77 -1.60
N GLY A 104 -9.57 9.70 -1.19
CA GLY A 104 -10.73 9.45 -0.35
C GLY A 104 -10.45 9.28 1.15
N ASP A 105 -11.52 9.20 1.90
CA ASP A 105 -11.55 9.08 3.36
C ASP A 105 -10.65 10.12 4.05
N VAL A 106 -10.73 11.37 3.56
CA VAL A 106 -9.99 12.50 4.14
C VAL A 106 -10.55 12.88 5.50
N SER A 107 -11.82 12.57 5.72
CA SER A 107 -12.60 12.81 6.94
C SER A 107 -13.09 11.49 7.54
N ASP A 108 -13.11 11.38 8.87
CA ASP A 108 -13.60 10.18 9.55
C ASP A 108 -15.12 9.95 9.39
N ARG A 109 -15.90 11.01 9.15
CA ARG A 109 -17.36 10.91 9.05
C ARG A 109 -18.03 11.85 8.04
N GLY A 110 -17.29 12.66 7.28
CA GLY A 110 -17.87 13.61 6.33
C GLY A 110 -18.62 14.79 6.97
N THR A 111 -18.34 15.12 8.24
CA THR A 111 -18.94 16.28 8.86
C THR A 111 -18.38 17.58 8.30
N PRO A 112 -19.15 18.70 8.33
CA PRO A 112 -18.63 19.98 7.88
C PRO A 112 -17.35 20.41 8.62
N TYR A 113 -17.23 20.04 9.89
CA TYR A 113 -16.09 20.42 10.71
C TYR A 113 -14.82 19.63 10.31
N SER A 114 -14.89 18.31 10.23
CA SER A 114 -13.75 17.47 9.85
C SER A 114 -13.27 17.75 8.44
N LEU A 115 -14.18 17.95 7.47
CA LEU A 115 -13.84 18.33 6.10
C LEU A 115 -13.15 19.71 6.03
N GLN A 116 -13.72 20.74 6.68
CA GLN A 116 -13.09 22.07 6.74
C GLN A 116 -11.71 22.00 7.41
N ARG A 117 -11.55 21.17 8.42
CA ARG A 117 -10.30 21.00 9.14
C ARG A 117 -9.24 20.36 8.26
N PHE A 118 -9.57 19.31 7.52
CA PHE A 118 -8.66 18.71 6.53
C PHE A 118 -8.15 19.76 5.53
N PHE A 119 -9.05 20.45 4.84
CA PHE A 119 -8.66 21.44 3.83
C PHE A 119 -7.90 22.63 4.44
N LEU A 120 -8.20 23.01 5.69
CA LEU A 120 -7.46 24.05 6.39
C LEU A 120 -6.01 23.64 6.67
N ILE A 121 -5.77 22.39 7.08
CA ILE A 121 -4.41 21.87 7.32
C ILE A 121 -3.65 21.81 5.99
N VAL A 122 -4.27 21.29 4.95
CA VAL A 122 -3.69 21.28 3.60
C VAL A 122 -3.29 22.69 3.19
N SER A 123 -4.21 23.67 3.27
CA SER A 123 -3.95 25.04 2.85
C SER A 123 -2.83 25.76 3.63
N ARG A 124 -2.51 25.29 4.82
CA ARG A 124 -1.44 25.86 5.65
C ARG A 124 -0.06 25.28 5.35
N ASN A 125 -0.02 24.10 4.74
CA ASN A 125 1.21 23.35 4.50
C ASN A 125 1.59 23.28 3.02
N VAL A 126 0.62 23.44 2.10
CA VAL A 126 0.88 23.40 0.67
C VAL A 126 1.54 24.71 0.19
N ARG A 127 2.53 24.59 -0.70
CA ARG A 127 3.11 25.74 -1.42
C ARG A 127 2.21 26.15 -2.58
N GLU A 128 2.30 27.42 -3.01
CA GLU A 128 1.44 27.99 -4.06
C GLU A 128 1.56 27.25 -5.41
N GLU A 129 2.72 26.74 -5.73
CA GLU A 129 3.01 25.99 -6.96
C GLU A 129 2.49 24.56 -6.98
N THR A 130 2.10 24.00 -5.84
CA THR A 130 1.66 22.61 -5.72
C THR A 130 0.14 22.50 -5.87
N LEU A 131 -0.32 21.81 -6.90
CA LEU A 131 -1.74 21.51 -7.09
C LEU A 131 -2.22 20.50 -6.01
N VAL A 132 -3.37 20.76 -5.40
CA VAL A 132 -4.00 19.78 -4.50
C VAL A 132 -5.34 19.33 -5.05
N ARG A 133 -5.57 18.02 -5.05
CA ARG A 133 -6.87 17.42 -5.32
C ARG A 133 -7.14 16.26 -4.38
N ALA A 134 -8.40 16.15 -3.94
CA ALA A 134 -8.89 15.00 -3.18
C ALA A 134 -10.13 14.41 -3.86
N THR A 135 -10.30 13.09 -3.78
CA THR A 135 -11.57 12.42 -4.04
C THR A 135 -12.33 12.22 -2.72
N MET A 136 -13.59 11.86 -2.81
CA MET A 136 -14.35 11.35 -1.68
C MET A 136 -14.12 9.84 -1.56
N GLY A 137 -14.22 9.32 -0.33
CA GLY A 137 -14.37 7.89 -0.05
C GLY A 137 -15.70 7.59 0.63
N ASN A 138 -15.85 6.44 1.28
CA ASN A 138 -17.10 6.06 1.94
C ASN A 138 -17.33 6.82 3.26
N HIS A 139 -16.28 7.21 3.96
CA HIS A 139 -16.39 7.94 5.22
C HIS A 139 -16.97 9.35 5.05
N GLU A 140 -16.79 9.97 3.89
CA GLU A 140 -17.44 11.23 3.59
C GLU A 140 -18.97 11.14 3.62
N TYR A 141 -19.53 9.93 3.43
CA TYR A 141 -20.99 9.68 3.43
C TYR A 141 -21.57 9.22 4.78
N TYR A 142 -20.77 9.05 5.85
CA TYR A 142 -21.22 8.49 7.12
C TYR A 142 -22.11 9.43 7.93
N ASP A 143 -21.97 10.75 7.77
CA ASP A 143 -22.86 11.72 8.40
C ASP A 143 -23.76 12.37 7.34
N GLU A 144 -25.05 12.07 7.34
CA GLU A 144 -26.06 12.57 6.39
C GLU A 144 -25.61 12.44 4.91
N ALA A 145 -25.62 11.22 4.39
CA ALA A 145 -25.15 10.88 3.06
C ALA A 145 -25.71 11.77 1.93
N ASP A 146 -26.97 12.20 2.03
CA ASP A 146 -27.60 13.09 1.05
C ASP A 146 -26.94 14.47 0.95
N LEU A 147 -26.16 14.87 1.94
CA LEU A 147 -25.46 16.14 1.98
C LEU A 147 -23.94 15.98 1.78
N ALA A 148 -23.43 14.77 1.64
CA ALA A 148 -21.99 14.48 1.62
C ALA A 148 -21.26 15.24 0.52
N GLU A 149 -21.71 15.14 -0.73
CA GLU A 149 -21.08 15.84 -1.86
C GLU A 149 -21.12 17.36 -1.69
N TRP A 150 -22.27 17.89 -1.26
CA TRP A 150 -22.40 19.33 -1.03
C TRP A 150 -21.41 19.82 0.04
N ARG A 151 -21.28 19.09 1.15
CA ARG A 151 -20.34 19.42 2.24
C ARG A 151 -18.89 19.37 1.77
N PHE A 152 -18.56 18.33 1.02
CA PHE A 152 -17.22 18.19 0.43
C PHE A 152 -16.87 19.32 -0.51
N LEU A 153 -17.78 19.71 -1.42
CA LEU A 153 -17.60 20.83 -2.34
C LEU A 153 -17.52 22.17 -1.61
N GLU A 154 -18.34 22.37 -0.56
CA GLU A 154 -18.27 23.58 0.28
C GLU A 154 -16.94 23.70 1.04
N ALA A 155 -16.37 22.59 1.49
CA ALA A 155 -15.10 22.58 2.22
C ALA A 155 -13.90 22.72 1.27
N SER A 156 -13.89 21.98 0.17
CA SER A 156 -12.80 21.95 -0.80
C SER A 156 -12.75 23.16 -1.73
N LYS A 157 -13.90 23.78 -1.99
CA LYS A 157 -14.10 24.79 -3.02
C LYS A 157 -13.92 24.28 -4.45
N TYR A 158 -14.03 22.97 -4.64
CA TYR A 158 -14.01 22.37 -5.97
C TYR A 158 -15.36 22.60 -6.68
N GLU A 159 -15.32 22.63 -8.01
CA GLU A 159 -16.52 22.77 -8.83
C GLU A 159 -17.30 21.45 -8.95
N SER A 160 -16.58 20.31 -8.84
CA SER A 160 -17.12 18.96 -8.92
C SER A 160 -16.31 18.00 -8.04
N THR A 161 -16.92 16.92 -7.58
CA THR A 161 -16.23 15.83 -6.87
C THR A 161 -15.29 15.05 -7.80
N ASP A 162 -15.64 14.96 -9.09
CA ASP A 162 -14.79 14.37 -10.13
C ASP A 162 -13.98 15.44 -10.85
N ALA A 163 -12.86 15.05 -11.44
CA ALA A 163 -12.05 15.95 -12.26
C ALA A 163 -11.23 15.18 -13.30
N HIS A 164 -10.98 15.81 -14.43
CA HIS A 164 -9.99 15.39 -15.40
C HIS A 164 -9.03 16.56 -15.63
N LEU A 165 -7.79 16.41 -15.21
CA LEU A 165 -6.76 17.43 -15.24
C LEU A 165 -5.62 17.00 -16.16
N THR A 166 -4.94 17.98 -16.78
CA THR A 166 -3.70 17.75 -17.51
C THR A 166 -2.58 18.55 -16.87
N MET A 167 -1.48 17.90 -16.53
CA MET A 167 -0.32 18.53 -15.93
C MET A 167 0.96 17.88 -16.48
N GLY A 168 1.93 18.68 -16.90
CA GLY A 168 3.17 18.17 -17.51
C GLY A 168 2.95 17.35 -18.80
N GLY A 169 1.76 17.43 -19.41
CA GLY A 169 1.38 16.62 -20.58
C GLY A 169 0.90 15.20 -20.24
N TYR A 170 0.59 14.96 -18.96
CA TYR A 170 -0.03 13.72 -18.45
C TYR A 170 -1.46 13.98 -17.99
N HIS A 171 -2.32 12.97 -18.08
CA HIS A 171 -3.71 13.03 -17.65
C HIS A 171 -3.90 12.46 -16.27
N PHE A 172 -4.68 13.18 -15.44
CA PHE A 172 -5.02 12.84 -14.06
C PHE A 172 -6.54 12.83 -13.94
N ILE A 173 -7.13 11.66 -13.70
CA ILE A 173 -8.58 11.46 -13.64
C ILE A 173 -8.95 11.12 -12.20
N PHE A 174 -9.81 11.94 -11.60
CA PHE A 174 -10.29 11.79 -10.23
C PHE A 174 -11.75 11.40 -10.28
N LEU A 175 -12.08 10.30 -9.60
CA LEU A 175 -13.43 9.76 -9.53
C LEU A 175 -13.85 9.53 -8.09
N SER A 176 -14.88 10.21 -7.63
CA SER A 176 -15.47 9.99 -6.32
C SER A 176 -16.64 9.01 -6.42
N PRO A 177 -16.80 8.07 -5.46
CA PRO A 177 -17.95 7.18 -5.44
C PRO A 177 -19.23 7.98 -5.24
N ASP A 178 -20.37 7.37 -5.57
CA ASP A 178 -21.71 7.83 -5.22
C ASP A 178 -22.46 6.75 -4.42
N GLY A 179 -23.77 6.92 -4.24
CA GLY A 179 -24.57 5.86 -3.62
C GLY A 179 -24.12 5.41 -2.23
N ASN A 180 -23.88 6.33 -1.33
CA ASN A 180 -23.34 6.09 0.02
C ASN A 180 -21.84 5.74 0.03
N GLY A 181 -21.09 6.19 -0.98
CA GLY A 181 -19.66 6.03 -1.06
C GLY A 181 -19.17 4.61 -1.35
N LYS A 182 -20.02 3.74 -1.93
CA LYS A 182 -19.71 2.30 -2.08
C LYS A 182 -19.80 1.76 -3.49
N SER A 183 -20.14 2.61 -4.47
CA SER A 183 -20.35 2.19 -5.85
C SER A 183 -20.12 3.34 -6.82
N PHE A 184 -20.04 3.01 -8.09
CA PHE A 184 -19.93 3.97 -9.17
C PHE A 184 -21.13 3.80 -10.11
N SER A 185 -22.03 4.80 -10.11
CA SER A 185 -23.19 4.82 -10.98
C SER A 185 -22.80 4.80 -12.45
N LYS A 186 -23.78 4.58 -13.32
CA LYS A 186 -23.54 4.61 -14.77
C LYS A 186 -23.00 5.96 -15.24
N ASP A 187 -23.41 7.06 -14.62
CA ASP A 187 -22.91 8.40 -14.98
C ASP A 187 -21.42 8.55 -14.63
N LYS A 188 -20.98 7.99 -13.47
CA LYS A 188 -19.56 7.95 -13.08
C LYS A 188 -18.74 7.06 -14.01
N GLN A 189 -19.28 5.90 -14.39
CA GLN A 189 -18.65 5.00 -15.35
C GLN A 189 -18.50 5.66 -16.74
N ASP A 190 -19.54 6.37 -17.21
CA ASP A 190 -19.51 7.08 -18.48
C ASP A 190 -18.52 8.25 -18.45
N TYR A 191 -18.43 8.96 -17.33
CA TYR A 191 -17.43 10.00 -17.11
C TYR A 191 -16.01 9.44 -17.22
N LEU A 192 -15.70 8.37 -16.51
CA LEU A 192 -14.39 7.72 -16.55
C LEU A 192 -14.06 7.26 -17.98
N ALA A 193 -14.99 6.58 -18.65
CA ALA A 193 -14.80 6.11 -20.01
C ALA A 193 -14.49 7.24 -20.99
N ALA A 194 -15.21 8.37 -20.87
CA ALA A 194 -14.99 9.55 -21.72
C ALA A 194 -13.63 10.21 -21.45
N ALA A 195 -13.24 10.32 -20.17
CA ALA A 195 -11.95 10.90 -19.78
C ALA A 195 -10.76 10.04 -20.25
N LEU A 196 -10.87 8.72 -20.15
CA LEU A 196 -9.85 7.79 -20.65
C LEU A 196 -9.76 7.81 -22.18
N GLU A 197 -10.90 7.89 -22.88
CA GLU A 197 -10.92 8.02 -24.34
C GLU A 197 -10.25 9.32 -24.80
N GLU A 198 -10.47 10.43 -24.07
CA GLU A 198 -9.83 11.72 -24.34
C GLU A 198 -8.31 11.62 -24.12
N ALA A 199 -7.88 11.08 -22.96
CA ALA A 199 -6.48 10.90 -22.64
C ALA A 199 -5.74 10.01 -23.66
N ALA A 200 -6.36 8.90 -24.07
CA ALA A 200 -5.78 8.01 -25.07
C ALA A 200 -5.70 8.63 -26.48
N LYS A 201 -6.55 9.60 -26.81
CA LYS A 201 -6.45 10.37 -28.06
C LYS A 201 -5.29 11.36 -28.07
N ASP A 202 -4.95 11.91 -26.91
CA ASP A 202 -3.82 12.83 -26.77
C ASP A 202 -2.47 12.12 -26.86
N ASP A 203 -2.43 10.81 -26.57
CA ASP A 203 -1.26 9.97 -26.78
C ASP A 203 -1.60 8.71 -27.59
N PRO A 204 -1.64 8.81 -28.93
CA PRO A 204 -1.91 7.66 -29.79
C PRO A 204 -0.87 6.55 -29.73
N THR A 205 0.29 6.80 -29.12
CA THR A 205 1.34 5.80 -28.93
C THR A 205 1.01 4.86 -27.76
N GLY A 206 0.21 5.31 -26.80
CA GLY A 206 -0.14 4.57 -25.58
C GLY A 206 0.97 4.51 -24.54
N CYS A 207 2.09 5.25 -24.75
CA CYS A 207 3.27 5.19 -23.91
C CYS A 207 3.17 6.01 -22.63
N LYS A 208 2.34 7.07 -22.65
CA LYS A 208 2.18 7.93 -21.50
C LYS A 208 1.25 7.31 -20.47
N PRO A 209 1.62 7.30 -19.18
CA PRO A 209 0.70 6.89 -18.14
C PRO A 209 -0.50 7.82 -18.06
N ILE A 210 -1.67 7.23 -17.79
CA ILE A 210 -2.90 7.91 -17.39
C ILE A 210 -3.12 7.59 -15.93
N PHE A 211 -3.06 8.60 -15.09
CA PHE A 211 -3.21 8.42 -13.64
C PHE A 211 -4.69 8.52 -13.26
N VAL A 212 -5.20 7.46 -12.60
CA VAL A 212 -6.58 7.39 -12.11
C VAL A 212 -6.55 7.32 -10.59
N PHE A 213 -7.43 8.09 -9.95
CA PHE A 213 -7.55 8.18 -8.49
C PHE A 213 -9.00 7.95 -8.11
N GLN A 214 -9.25 6.87 -7.40
CA GLN A 214 -10.56 6.52 -6.88
C GLN A 214 -10.39 5.74 -5.57
N HIS A 215 -11.34 5.82 -4.64
CA HIS A 215 -11.12 5.36 -3.29
C HIS A 215 -11.13 3.83 -3.13
N GLN A 216 -12.14 3.15 -3.65
CA GLN A 216 -12.25 1.69 -3.51
C GLN A 216 -11.35 0.97 -4.52
N PRO A 217 -10.56 -0.03 -4.11
CA PRO A 217 -9.71 -0.76 -5.04
C PRO A 217 -10.55 -1.54 -6.07
N ILE A 218 -10.03 -1.65 -7.28
CA ILE A 218 -10.66 -2.46 -8.34
C ILE A 218 -10.60 -3.94 -7.95
N SER A 219 -11.72 -4.63 -8.06
CA SER A 219 -11.83 -6.04 -7.65
C SER A 219 -10.80 -6.92 -8.33
N ASN A 220 -10.17 -7.80 -7.54
CA ASN A 220 -9.12 -8.75 -7.96
C ASN A 220 -7.81 -8.12 -8.45
N THR A 221 -7.49 -6.91 -8.01
CA THR A 221 -6.20 -6.24 -8.24
C THR A 221 -5.33 -6.29 -6.97
N VAL A 222 -5.17 -5.17 -6.29
CA VAL A 222 -4.30 -5.02 -5.11
C VAL A 222 -4.84 -5.73 -3.87
N TYR A 223 -4.01 -5.82 -2.86
CA TYR A 223 -4.34 -6.38 -1.54
C TYR A 223 -5.59 -5.73 -0.94
N GLY A 224 -6.53 -6.56 -0.51
CA GLY A 224 -7.84 -6.14 0.00
C GLY A 224 -8.96 -6.03 -1.05
N SER A 225 -8.63 -5.98 -2.34
CA SER A 225 -9.61 -5.82 -3.41
C SER A 225 -10.49 -7.05 -3.67
N THR A 226 -10.11 -8.22 -3.18
CA THR A 226 -10.86 -9.49 -3.35
C THR A 226 -11.99 -9.67 -2.35
N THR A 227 -12.17 -8.73 -1.45
CA THR A 227 -13.20 -8.71 -0.41
C THR A 227 -14.41 -7.90 -0.88
N SER A 228 -15.35 -7.67 0.03
CA SER A 228 -16.48 -6.75 -0.21
C SER A 228 -16.07 -5.28 -0.32
N TRP A 229 -14.77 -4.98 -0.20
CA TRP A 229 -14.23 -3.63 -0.34
C TRP A 229 -13.85 -3.28 -1.78
N GLY A 230 -13.58 -4.29 -2.62
CA GLY A 230 -13.30 -4.05 -4.03
C GLY A 230 -14.56 -3.72 -4.84
N VAL A 231 -14.40 -2.87 -5.85
CA VAL A 231 -15.46 -2.49 -6.80
C VAL A 231 -15.20 -3.09 -8.17
N GLY A 232 -16.25 -3.62 -8.79
CA GLY A 232 -16.18 -4.27 -10.11
C GLY A 232 -16.68 -3.40 -11.26
N GLU A 233 -17.40 -2.32 -10.97
CA GLU A 233 -18.09 -1.50 -11.97
C GLU A 233 -17.16 -0.77 -12.94
N LEU A 234 -15.90 -0.55 -12.52
CA LEU A 234 -14.90 0.14 -13.32
C LEU A 234 -13.95 -0.80 -14.07
N THR A 235 -13.94 -2.09 -13.75
CA THR A 235 -13.01 -3.08 -14.32
C THR A 235 -13.05 -3.10 -15.84
N ASP A 236 -14.23 -3.33 -16.44
CA ASP A 236 -14.42 -3.40 -17.91
C ASP A 236 -14.06 -2.10 -18.64
N ILE A 237 -13.88 -1.00 -17.93
CA ILE A 237 -13.48 0.28 -18.48
C ILE A 237 -11.96 0.40 -18.46
N LEU A 238 -11.34 0.16 -17.31
CA LEU A 238 -9.91 0.33 -17.08
C LEU A 238 -9.07 -0.69 -17.88
N GLU A 239 -9.51 -1.95 -17.96
CA GLU A 239 -8.79 -3.02 -18.68
C GLU A 239 -8.56 -2.76 -20.18
N LYS A 240 -9.23 -1.76 -20.75
CA LYS A 240 -9.03 -1.33 -22.15
C LYS A 240 -7.82 -0.43 -22.34
N TYR A 241 -7.23 0.03 -21.25
CA TYR A 241 -6.17 1.05 -21.25
C TYR A 241 -4.97 0.57 -20.43
N PRO A 242 -4.03 -0.21 -21.02
CA PRO A 242 -2.85 -0.71 -20.30
C PRO A 242 -1.99 0.38 -19.64
N GLN A 243 -1.99 1.59 -20.23
CA GLN A 243 -1.28 2.75 -19.70
C GLN A 243 -1.89 3.36 -18.42
N VAL A 244 -3.02 2.83 -17.93
CA VAL A 244 -3.61 3.30 -16.67
C VAL A 244 -2.74 2.88 -15.50
N VAL A 245 -2.51 3.85 -14.61
CA VAL A 245 -1.95 3.64 -13.26
C VAL A 245 -3.01 4.12 -12.27
N ASP A 246 -3.71 3.15 -11.66
CA ASP A 246 -4.80 3.38 -10.72
C ASP A 246 -4.29 3.42 -9.29
N PHE A 247 -4.69 4.44 -8.53
CA PHE A 247 -4.38 4.60 -7.12
C PHE A 247 -5.67 4.47 -6.31
N ALA A 248 -5.68 3.51 -5.38
CA ALA A 248 -6.81 3.26 -4.51
C ALA A 248 -6.40 3.19 -3.03
N GLY A 249 -7.27 3.65 -2.14
CA GLY A 249 -7.14 3.55 -0.69
C GLY A 249 -8.06 2.49 -0.09
N HIS A 250 -8.86 2.89 0.90
CA HIS A 250 -9.97 2.14 1.51
C HIS A 250 -9.58 0.90 2.32
N SER A 251 -8.65 0.11 1.86
CA SER A 251 -8.28 -1.14 2.50
C SER A 251 -7.41 -0.97 3.74
N HIS A 252 -6.73 0.17 3.87
CA HIS A 252 -5.75 0.46 4.93
C HIS A 252 -4.60 -0.55 5.01
N PHE A 253 -4.41 -1.36 3.95
CA PHE A 253 -3.34 -2.35 3.94
C PHE A 253 -1.99 -1.71 3.70
N PRO A 254 -0.91 -2.28 4.29
CA PRO A 254 0.42 -1.67 4.20
C PRO A 254 0.94 -1.61 2.77
N MET A 255 1.55 -0.49 2.40
CA MET A 255 2.15 -0.29 1.09
C MET A 255 3.37 -1.18 0.82
N ASN A 256 4.08 -1.61 1.85
CA ASN A 256 5.24 -2.51 1.74
C ASN A 256 4.85 -3.99 1.61
N ASP A 257 3.57 -4.32 1.59
CA ASP A 257 3.12 -5.66 1.20
C ASP A 257 3.27 -5.81 -0.32
N PRO A 258 3.90 -6.88 -0.82
CA PRO A 258 4.13 -7.06 -2.26
C PRO A 258 2.82 -7.12 -3.07
N ARG A 259 1.69 -7.42 -2.42
CA ARG A 259 0.36 -7.44 -3.03
C ARG A 259 -0.28 -6.06 -3.13
N SER A 260 0.30 -5.02 -2.53
CA SER A 260 -0.18 -3.63 -2.64
C SER A 260 0.09 -3.01 -4.00
N ILE A 261 0.78 -3.75 -4.87
CA ILE A 261 1.01 -3.43 -6.28
C ILE A 261 0.53 -4.60 -7.11
N TRP A 262 -0.23 -4.31 -8.14
CA TRP A 262 -0.73 -5.30 -9.08
C TRP A 262 -0.61 -4.79 -10.52
N GLN A 263 -0.23 -5.69 -11.43
CA GLN A 263 -0.20 -5.44 -12.85
C GLN A 263 -0.88 -6.62 -13.58
N GLY A 264 -1.89 -6.30 -14.38
CA GLY A 264 -2.62 -7.23 -15.22
C GLY A 264 -2.95 -6.56 -16.56
N ASP A 265 -4.20 -6.16 -16.76
CA ASP A 265 -4.60 -5.36 -17.92
C ASP A 265 -4.21 -3.87 -17.78
N PHE A 266 -3.90 -3.44 -16.58
CA PHE A 266 -3.39 -2.12 -16.20
C PHE A 266 -2.57 -2.24 -14.92
N THR A 267 -2.02 -1.14 -14.41
CA THR A 267 -1.32 -1.10 -13.11
C THR A 267 -2.21 -0.53 -12.03
N ALA A 268 -2.28 -1.18 -10.86
CA ALA A 268 -2.98 -0.69 -9.68
C ALA A 268 -2.04 -0.63 -8.46
N LEU A 269 -2.19 0.43 -7.65
CA LEU A 269 -1.45 0.66 -6.43
C LEU A 269 -2.40 0.95 -5.26
N ASN A 270 -2.18 0.26 -4.15
CA ASN A 270 -2.81 0.58 -2.88
C ASN A 270 -2.01 1.68 -2.17
N THR A 271 -2.64 2.77 -1.79
CA THR A 271 -2.00 3.96 -1.23
C THR A 271 -1.76 3.89 0.28
N GLY A 272 -1.98 2.72 0.89
CA GLY A 272 -1.83 2.57 2.33
C GLY A 272 -2.82 3.42 3.11
N THR A 273 -2.35 4.06 4.19
CA THR A 273 -3.20 4.89 5.06
C THR A 273 -2.37 5.90 5.84
N LEU A 274 -2.95 7.06 6.15
CA LEU A 274 -2.39 8.04 7.09
C LEU A 274 -2.99 7.92 8.50
N SER A 275 -3.78 6.88 8.78
CA SER A 275 -4.49 6.76 10.06
C SER A 275 -4.15 5.45 10.80
N TYR A 276 -4.62 4.32 10.33
CA TYR A 276 -4.42 3.01 10.97
C TYR A 276 -4.35 1.90 9.92
N TYR A 277 -3.65 0.80 10.24
CA TYR A 277 -3.60 -0.37 9.37
C TYR A 277 -4.78 -1.31 9.62
N GLU A 278 -5.25 -1.94 8.53
CA GLU A 278 -6.00 -3.17 8.56
C GLU A 278 -5.22 -4.27 7.84
N MET A 279 -5.35 -5.51 8.30
CA MET A 279 -4.65 -6.64 7.71
C MET A 279 -5.51 -7.90 7.79
N ASP A 280 -5.35 -8.81 6.84
CA ASP A 280 -5.87 -10.15 6.96
C ASP A 280 -4.76 -11.15 7.36
N LEU A 281 -5.16 -12.32 7.78
CA LEU A 281 -4.25 -13.44 8.00
C LEU A 281 -4.16 -14.26 6.72
N ALA A 282 -2.96 -14.39 6.15
CA ALA A 282 -2.73 -15.20 4.98
C ALA A 282 -3.18 -16.65 5.23
N GLY A 283 -4.03 -17.15 4.34
CA GLY A 283 -4.62 -18.50 4.47
C GLY A 283 -5.83 -18.61 5.42
N ALA A 284 -6.19 -17.56 6.15
CA ALA A 284 -7.42 -17.49 6.93
C ALA A 284 -8.48 -16.72 6.13
N LYS A 285 -9.68 -17.27 5.99
CA LYS A 285 -10.76 -16.59 5.29
C LYS A 285 -11.50 -15.64 6.23
N GLY A 286 -11.40 -14.35 5.95
CA GLY A 286 -12.44 -13.38 6.31
C GLY A 286 -12.33 -12.66 7.64
N ASP A 287 -11.26 -12.81 8.40
CA ASP A 287 -11.07 -12.05 9.63
C ASP A 287 -10.00 -10.98 9.42
N TYR A 288 -10.43 -9.74 9.32
CA TYR A 288 -9.53 -8.60 9.38
C TYR A 288 -9.00 -8.46 10.80
N VAL A 289 -7.71 -8.21 10.89
CA VAL A 289 -7.02 -8.03 12.16
C VAL A 289 -6.27 -6.70 12.13
N PHE A 290 -6.38 -5.99 13.23
CA PHE A 290 -5.61 -4.78 13.42
C PHE A 290 -4.26 -5.15 14.06
N PRO A 291 -3.14 -4.72 13.49
CA PRO A 291 -1.88 -4.80 14.22
C PRO A 291 -1.96 -3.84 15.41
N THR A 292 -1.67 -4.31 16.59
CA THR A 292 -2.11 -3.68 17.82
C THR A 292 -1.03 -2.96 18.59
N ASP A 293 0.19 -3.31 18.33
CA ASP A 293 1.37 -2.65 18.85
C ASP A 293 2.58 -3.04 18.00
N ARG A 294 3.63 -2.26 18.09
CA ARG A 294 4.91 -2.54 17.43
C ARG A 294 5.58 -3.83 17.93
N GLU A 295 5.12 -4.38 19.05
CA GLU A 295 5.58 -5.68 19.57
C GLU A 295 4.74 -6.82 19.03
N GLY A 296 3.77 -6.52 18.15
CA GLY A 296 2.94 -7.48 17.49
C GLY A 296 1.85 -8.07 18.42
N GLY A 297 1.29 -7.33 19.37
CA GLY A 297 0.11 -7.68 20.15
C GLY A 297 -1.18 -7.54 19.34
N TRP A 298 -2.27 -8.11 19.83
CA TRP A 298 -3.61 -7.83 19.33
C TRP A 298 -4.19 -6.66 20.11
N ALA A 299 -4.75 -5.62 19.48
CA ALA A 299 -5.51 -4.63 20.22
C ALA A 299 -6.79 -5.27 20.77
N GLU A 300 -7.01 -5.08 22.03
CA GLU A 300 -8.31 -5.36 22.62
C GLU A 300 -9.38 -4.32 22.18
N SER A 301 -8.95 -3.23 21.53
CA SER A 301 -9.85 -2.19 21.03
C SER A 301 -9.24 -1.46 19.82
N ALA A 302 -10.03 -1.26 18.78
CA ALA A 302 -9.68 -0.54 17.57
C ALA A 302 -9.34 0.95 17.80
N THR A 303 -9.56 1.48 19.00
CA THR A 303 -9.31 2.89 19.33
C THR A 303 -7.84 3.23 19.58
N ASP A 304 -7.00 2.23 19.83
CA ASP A 304 -5.57 2.42 20.14
C ASP A 304 -4.65 2.24 18.91
N VAL A 305 -5.21 1.96 17.74
CA VAL A 305 -4.46 1.50 16.55
C VAL A 305 -4.28 2.57 15.48
N ARG A 306 -4.53 3.82 15.77
CA ARG A 306 -4.28 4.93 14.85
C ARG A 306 -2.78 5.25 14.77
N ASP A 307 -2.01 4.28 14.30
CA ASP A 307 -0.54 4.35 14.25
C ASP A 307 -0.01 3.95 12.86
N ALA A 308 -0.56 4.55 11.82
CA ALA A 308 -0.08 4.42 10.45
C ALA A 308 0.18 5.81 9.84
N GLY A 309 1.11 5.88 8.91
CA GLY A 309 1.47 7.13 8.26
C GLY A 309 2.23 6.87 6.96
N GLN A 310 1.61 6.16 6.00
CA GLN A 310 2.26 5.79 4.75
C GLN A 310 1.71 6.62 3.60
N PHE A 311 2.61 7.05 2.70
CA PHE A 311 2.24 7.74 1.47
C PHE A 311 3.28 7.51 0.37
N TYR A 312 2.91 7.77 -0.88
CA TYR A 312 3.80 7.69 -2.03
C TYR A 312 4.30 9.06 -2.47
N ILE A 313 5.56 9.10 -2.93
CA ILE A 313 6.03 10.09 -3.90
C ILE A 313 6.15 9.37 -5.23
N VAL A 314 5.49 9.89 -6.25
CA VAL A 314 5.47 9.36 -7.60
C VAL A 314 6.22 10.33 -8.51
N GLU A 315 7.12 9.78 -9.30
CA GLU A 315 7.95 10.53 -10.23
C GLU A 315 7.83 9.95 -11.64
N VAL A 316 7.84 10.81 -12.63
CA VAL A 316 7.81 10.43 -14.04
C VAL A 316 8.97 11.11 -14.75
N ASP A 317 9.71 10.38 -15.56
CA ASP A 317 10.79 10.92 -16.36
C ASP A 317 10.33 11.36 -17.76
N ALA A 318 11.27 11.92 -18.54
CA ALA A 318 10.98 12.40 -19.90
C ALA A 318 10.65 11.24 -20.90
N ASN A 319 10.94 9.99 -20.53
CA ASN A 319 10.63 8.80 -21.32
C ASN A 319 9.37 8.08 -20.83
N HIS A 320 8.61 8.72 -19.93
CA HIS A 320 7.35 8.23 -19.36
C HIS A 320 7.48 7.05 -18.38
N ALA A 321 8.73 6.69 -18.00
CA ALA A 321 8.95 5.72 -16.94
C ALA A 321 8.56 6.32 -15.58
N ILE A 322 8.05 5.46 -14.69
CA ILE A 322 7.53 5.84 -13.39
C ILE A 322 8.41 5.26 -12.30
N ARG A 323 8.72 6.07 -11.30
CA ARG A 323 9.31 5.63 -10.04
C ARG A 323 8.38 5.99 -8.89
N VAL A 324 8.04 5.02 -8.06
CA VAL A 324 7.17 5.20 -6.90
C VAL A 324 7.97 4.90 -5.65
N LEU A 325 7.99 5.86 -4.73
CA LEU A 325 8.73 5.82 -3.48
C LEU A 325 7.74 5.80 -2.33
N GLY A 326 7.78 4.76 -1.49
CA GLY A 326 6.96 4.67 -0.30
C GLY A 326 7.67 5.23 0.92
N TYR A 327 7.00 6.06 1.69
CA TYR A 327 7.51 6.67 2.92
C TYR A 327 6.63 6.37 4.12
N ASP A 328 7.26 6.07 5.25
CA ASP A 328 6.58 5.92 6.54
C ASP A 328 6.91 7.10 7.46
N LEU A 329 5.90 7.92 7.73
CA LEU A 329 5.99 9.11 8.58
C LEU A 329 6.30 8.78 10.05
N LEU A 330 5.91 7.59 10.52
CA LEU A 330 6.10 7.23 11.93
C LEU A 330 7.55 6.85 12.22
N SER A 331 8.18 6.16 11.30
CA SER A 331 9.59 5.76 11.43
C SER A 331 10.54 6.77 10.78
N ASP A 332 10.01 7.76 10.05
CA ASP A 332 10.76 8.80 9.34
C ASP A 332 11.77 8.21 8.35
N GLN A 333 11.30 7.26 7.50
CA GLN A 333 12.18 6.57 6.55
C GLN A 333 11.44 6.05 5.30
N TRP A 334 12.21 5.82 4.24
CA TRP A 334 11.73 5.07 3.07
C TRP A 334 11.45 3.63 3.43
N MET A 335 10.31 3.10 2.98
CA MET A 335 9.80 1.81 3.43
C MET A 335 10.32 0.62 2.65
N MET A 336 10.61 0.83 1.39
CA MET A 336 10.91 -0.23 0.42
C MET A 336 11.82 0.31 -0.66
N GLU A 337 12.42 -0.62 -1.43
CA GLU A 337 13.06 -0.23 -2.69
C GLU A 337 12.02 0.45 -3.60
N PRO A 338 12.42 1.48 -4.36
CA PRO A 338 11.51 2.14 -5.27
C PRO A 338 10.85 1.17 -6.24
N LEU A 339 9.53 1.24 -6.34
CA LEU A 339 8.81 0.57 -7.41
C LEU A 339 9.09 1.31 -8.72
N THR A 340 9.48 0.56 -9.74
CA THR A 340 9.79 1.10 -11.06
C THR A 340 8.88 0.48 -12.12
N ILE A 341 8.26 1.33 -12.94
CA ILE A 341 7.42 0.93 -14.07
C ILE A 341 7.99 1.60 -15.31
N ARG A 342 8.62 0.82 -16.16
CA ARG A 342 9.31 1.33 -17.34
C ARG A 342 8.39 1.51 -18.54
N CYS A 343 7.47 0.57 -18.72
CA CYS A 343 6.53 0.56 -19.83
C CYS A 343 5.12 0.36 -19.28
N VAL A 344 4.25 1.33 -19.46
CA VAL A 344 2.85 1.22 -19.02
C VAL A 344 1.93 0.61 -20.07
N ASP A 345 2.34 0.61 -21.33
CA ASP A 345 1.57 0.14 -22.51
C ASP A 345 1.86 -1.30 -22.91
N GLU A 346 2.91 -1.91 -22.35
CA GLU A 346 3.34 -3.26 -22.69
C GLU A 346 3.09 -4.25 -21.55
N THR A 347 1.94 -4.89 -21.51
CA THR A 347 1.56 -5.85 -20.44
C THR A 347 2.52 -7.04 -20.31
N ASN A 348 3.27 -7.38 -21.36
CA ASN A 348 4.33 -8.40 -21.31
C ASN A 348 5.59 -7.93 -20.54
N CYS A 349 5.74 -6.65 -20.28
CA CYS A 349 6.79 -6.07 -19.43
C CYS A 349 6.38 -5.98 -17.95
N PHE A 350 5.13 -6.30 -17.62
CA PHE A 350 4.62 -6.22 -16.28
C PHE A 350 5.25 -7.28 -15.36
N THR A 351 5.81 -6.85 -14.24
CA THR A 351 6.50 -7.71 -13.27
C THR A 351 5.68 -7.99 -12.02
N TYR A 352 4.70 -7.13 -11.71
CA TYR A 352 3.86 -7.24 -10.51
C TYR A 352 2.57 -8.05 -10.78
N THR A 353 2.68 -9.10 -11.59
CA THR A 353 1.55 -9.97 -11.96
C THR A 353 1.23 -10.99 -10.87
N ASN A 354 0.06 -11.61 -10.96
CA ASN A 354 -0.33 -12.71 -10.07
C ASN A 354 0.59 -13.92 -10.15
N ALA A 355 1.37 -14.07 -11.23
CA ALA A 355 2.35 -15.16 -11.38
C ALA A 355 3.46 -15.15 -10.31
N ARG A 356 3.66 -14.01 -9.61
CA ARG A 356 4.57 -13.94 -8.45
C ARG A 356 4.20 -14.95 -7.36
N ALA A 357 2.91 -15.21 -7.17
CA ALA A 357 2.45 -16.19 -6.20
C ALA A 357 2.90 -17.62 -6.52
N ASP A 358 3.04 -17.96 -7.82
CA ASP A 358 3.40 -19.30 -8.27
C ASP A 358 4.88 -19.63 -8.06
N VAL A 359 5.72 -18.61 -7.91
CA VAL A 359 7.17 -18.74 -7.72
C VAL A 359 7.61 -18.38 -6.29
N SER A 360 6.66 -18.03 -5.43
CA SER A 360 6.91 -17.64 -4.05
C SER A 360 7.49 -18.78 -3.23
N GLU A 361 8.54 -18.50 -2.46
CA GLU A 361 9.21 -19.47 -1.60
C GLU A 361 8.72 -19.39 -0.16
N ALA A 362 8.81 -20.55 0.52
CA ALA A 362 8.42 -20.67 1.91
C ALA A 362 9.37 -19.90 2.83
N PRO A 363 8.86 -19.15 3.82
CA PRO A 363 9.70 -18.49 4.80
C PRO A 363 10.36 -19.52 5.73
N VAL A 364 11.56 -19.18 6.22
CA VAL A 364 12.38 -20.09 7.02
C VAL A 364 12.81 -19.42 8.33
N PHE A 365 12.84 -20.21 9.41
CA PHE A 365 13.49 -19.79 10.65
C PHE A 365 15.00 -19.97 10.56
N ALA A 366 15.76 -19.11 11.26
CA ALA A 366 17.19 -19.31 11.44
C ALA A 366 17.44 -20.66 12.15
N ALA A 367 18.56 -21.30 11.84
CA ALA A 367 18.89 -22.63 12.38
C ALA A 367 19.03 -22.66 13.92
N ASP A 368 19.32 -21.52 14.53
CA ASP A 368 19.44 -21.30 15.97
C ASP A 368 18.19 -20.66 16.58
N ALA A 369 17.10 -20.52 15.83
CA ALA A 369 15.84 -19.97 16.32
C ALA A 369 15.32 -20.80 17.50
N ALA A 370 14.96 -20.12 18.57
CA ALA A 370 14.49 -20.74 19.79
C ALA A 370 13.26 -20.04 20.37
N VAL A 371 12.36 -20.83 20.93
CA VAL A 371 11.19 -20.35 21.66
C VAL A 371 11.52 -20.24 23.14
N THR A 372 11.12 -19.16 23.80
CA THR A 372 11.11 -19.04 25.25
C THR A 372 9.66 -19.02 25.74
N MET A 373 9.44 -19.58 26.96
CA MET A 373 8.12 -19.62 27.57
C MET A 373 8.16 -19.02 28.96
N GLU A 374 7.14 -18.26 29.31
CA GLU A 374 6.90 -17.82 30.68
C GLU A 374 5.41 -17.88 31.02
N LYS A 375 5.05 -17.91 32.29
CA LYS A 375 3.69 -17.86 32.77
C LYS A 375 3.40 -16.44 33.27
N THR A 376 2.39 -15.82 32.72
CA THR A 376 1.98 -14.46 33.11
C THR A 376 1.26 -14.45 34.47
N ALA A 377 1.11 -13.28 35.07
CA ALA A 377 0.47 -13.14 36.39
C ALA A 377 -1.01 -13.61 36.41
N ASP A 378 -1.70 -13.48 35.29
CA ASP A 378 -3.08 -13.96 35.05
C ASP A 378 -3.16 -15.43 34.62
N GLY A 379 -1.99 -16.11 34.57
CA GLY A 379 -1.88 -17.55 34.33
C GLY A 379 -1.81 -17.98 32.87
N ASN A 380 -1.79 -17.04 31.90
CA ASN A 380 -1.57 -17.39 30.49
C ASN A 380 -0.14 -17.92 30.29
N LEU A 381 0.05 -18.82 29.34
CA LEU A 381 1.38 -19.15 28.83
C LEU A 381 1.73 -18.19 27.70
N GLN A 382 2.84 -17.52 27.89
CA GLN A 382 3.42 -16.59 26.91
C GLN A 382 4.62 -17.25 26.25
N PHE A 383 4.60 -17.31 24.92
CA PHE A 383 5.70 -17.83 24.11
C PHE A 383 6.27 -16.72 23.27
N ARG A 384 7.59 -16.51 23.37
CA ARG A 384 8.32 -15.53 22.56
C ARG A 384 9.22 -16.28 21.59
N PHE A 385 9.24 -15.83 20.33
CA PHE A 385 9.98 -16.45 19.25
C PHE A 385 10.51 -15.41 18.25
N PRO A 386 11.64 -15.68 17.54
CA PRO A 386 12.18 -14.77 16.54
C PRO A 386 11.35 -14.82 15.27
N GLN A 387 11.43 -13.76 14.45
CA GLN A 387 10.86 -13.73 13.10
C GLN A 387 11.53 -14.76 12.19
N ALA A 388 10.74 -15.36 11.30
CA ALA A 388 11.24 -16.06 10.12
C ALA A 388 11.63 -15.04 9.03
N THR A 389 12.41 -15.47 8.06
CA THR A 389 12.82 -14.66 6.91
C THR A 389 12.48 -15.38 5.61
N GLY A 390 12.36 -14.64 4.52
CA GLY A 390 12.11 -15.16 3.17
C GLY A 390 12.39 -14.07 2.14
N GLU A 391 12.34 -14.44 0.87
CA GLU A 391 12.38 -13.46 -0.23
C GLU A 391 11.09 -12.64 -0.26
N ASP A 392 9.96 -13.32 -0.01
CA ASP A 392 8.66 -12.67 0.16
C ASP A 392 8.40 -12.30 1.62
N LEU A 393 7.60 -11.27 1.80
CA LEU A 393 7.20 -10.75 3.10
C LEU A 393 6.49 -11.83 3.94
N VAL A 394 6.98 -12.07 5.16
CA VAL A 394 6.28 -12.91 6.15
C VAL A 394 5.05 -12.16 6.64
N GLN A 395 3.88 -12.73 6.43
CA GLN A 395 2.60 -12.11 6.78
C GLN A 395 2.19 -12.39 8.22
N ASN A 396 2.20 -13.68 8.57
CA ASN A 396 1.75 -14.12 9.89
C ASN A 396 2.34 -15.47 10.28
N TYR A 397 2.05 -15.88 11.50
CA TYR A 397 2.39 -17.18 12.06
C TYR A 397 1.12 -17.90 12.52
N VAL A 398 1.03 -19.20 12.21
CA VAL A 398 0.02 -20.10 12.74
C VAL A 398 0.64 -20.83 13.93
N CYS A 399 0.17 -20.54 15.15
CA CYS A 399 0.70 -21.09 16.39
C CYS A 399 -0.25 -22.17 16.89
N THR A 400 0.10 -23.44 16.71
CA THR A 400 -0.74 -24.59 17.04
C THR A 400 -0.21 -25.33 18.26
N LEU A 401 -1.06 -25.47 19.26
CA LEU A 401 -0.76 -26.23 20.47
C LEU A 401 -1.32 -27.64 20.37
N TYR A 402 -0.49 -28.63 20.64
CA TYR A 402 -0.85 -30.05 20.66
C TYR A 402 -0.66 -30.65 22.06
N HIS A 403 -1.60 -31.52 22.43
CA HIS A 403 -1.51 -32.38 23.59
C HIS A 403 -1.86 -33.83 23.20
N ASN A 404 -1.02 -34.80 23.55
CA ASN A 404 -1.19 -36.21 23.16
C ASN A 404 -1.41 -36.41 21.65
N GLY A 405 -0.70 -35.64 20.82
CA GLY A 405 -0.79 -35.69 19.36
C GLY A 405 -2.06 -35.08 18.76
N LYS A 406 -2.94 -34.46 19.57
CA LYS A 406 -4.15 -33.79 19.13
C LYS A 406 -4.01 -32.27 19.27
N GLN A 407 -4.46 -31.56 18.28
CA GLN A 407 -4.56 -30.11 18.34
C GLN A 407 -5.57 -29.68 19.42
N THR A 408 -5.13 -28.82 20.33
CA THR A 408 -5.92 -28.32 21.46
C THR A 408 -6.28 -26.84 21.33
N ALA A 409 -5.40 -26.07 20.69
CA ALA A 409 -5.61 -24.66 20.42
C ALA A 409 -4.84 -24.22 19.18
N VAL A 410 -5.34 -23.18 18.51
CA VAL A 410 -4.65 -22.44 17.45
C VAL A 410 -4.77 -20.97 17.75
N ASN A 411 -3.67 -20.25 17.65
CA ASN A 411 -3.63 -18.80 17.68
C ASN A 411 -2.86 -18.31 16.46
N TYR A 412 -3.21 -17.13 15.97
CA TYR A 412 -2.52 -16.48 14.86
C TYR A 412 -1.74 -15.28 15.36
N ARG A 413 -0.65 -14.97 14.69
CA ARG A 413 0.20 -13.85 15.04
C ARG A 413 0.66 -13.14 13.80
N LEU A 414 0.31 -11.85 13.61
CA LEU A 414 0.85 -11.04 12.53
C LEU A 414 2.36 -10.86 12.71
N ALA A 415 3.09 -10.86 11.60
CA ALA A 415 4.51 -10.55 11.60
C ALA A 415 4.79 -9.05 11.82
N CYS A 416 3.77 -8.20 11.65
CA CYS A 416 3.85 -6.75 11.85
C CYS A 416 4.94 -6.06 11.03
N THR A 417 5.14 -6.54 9.82
CA THR A 417 6.09 -5.99 8.85
C THR A 417 5.70 -4.59 8.33
N CYS A 418 4.45 -4.17 8.58
CA CYS A 418 4.00 -2.80 8.36
C CYS A 418 4.67 -1.78 9.27
N PHE A 419 5.21 -2.21 10.41
CA PHE A 419 5.97 -1.32 11.30
C PHE A 419 7.46 -1.35 10.98
N LEU A 420 8.09 -0.19 11.04
CA LEU A 420 9.52 -0.02 10.82
C LEU A 420 10.20 0.58 12.05
N PRO A 421 11.27 -0.04 12.58
CA PRO A 421 11.77 -1.35 12.16
C PRO A 421 10.78 -2.47 12.53
N THR A 422 10.74 -3.51 11.69
CA THR A 422 9.95 -4.72 11.98
C THR A 422 10.41 -5.35 13.30
N PRO A 423 9.48 -5.78 14.18
CA PRO A 423 9.86 -6.44 15.44
C PRO A 423 10.76 -7.66 15.19
N GLU A 424 11.88 -7.77 15.89
CA GLU A 424 12.78 -8.94 15.77
C GLU A 424 12.18 -10.19 16.38
N THR A 425 11.32 -10.05 17.41
CA THR A 425 10.66 -11.14 18.11
C THR A 425 9.19 -10.87 18.30
N LEU A 426 8.41 -11.93 18.27
CA LEU A 426 6.97 -11.89 18.49
C LEU A 426 6.56 -12.70 19.70
N THR A 427 5.36 -12.43 20.19
CA THR A 427 4.78 -13.08 21.35
C THR A 427 3.41 -13.65 21.02
N VAL A 428 3.15 -14.91 21.43
CA VAL A 428 1.82 -15.52 21.36
C VAL A 428 1.41 -16.03 22.74
N TYR A 429 0.12 -15.92 23.04
CA TYR A 429 -0.44 -16.30 24.33
C TYR A 429 -1.41 -17.46 24.19
N PHE A 430 -1.39 -18.38 25.17
CA PHE A 430 -2.41 -19.42 25.31
C PHE A 430 -3.03 -19.36 26.70
N ALA A 431 -4.36 -19.33 26.71
CA ALA A 431 -5.13 -19.24 27.96
C ALA A 431 -4.99 -20.49 28.84
N PRO A 432 -4.97 -20.34 30.16
CA PRO A 432 -4.74 -21.45 31.10
C PRO A 432 -5.79 -22.55 31.01
N GLN A 433 -7.02 -22.25 30.59
CA GLN A 433 -8.12 -23.21 30.43
C GLN A 433 -7.85 -24.27 29.35
N LYS A 434 -6.83 -24.09 28.53
CA LYS A 434 -6.39 -25.01 27.49
C LYS A 434 -5.25 -25.92 27.94
N ILE A 435 -4.76 -25.78 29.19
CA ILE A 435 -3.54 -26.35 29.70
C ILE A 435 -3.82 -27.12 30.98
N GLU A 436 -3.43 -28.38 31.03
CA GLU A 436 -3.50 -29.24 32.23
C GLU A 436 -2.12 -29.34 32.87
N SER A 437 -2.03 -29.02 34.18
CA SER A 437 -0.75 -29.06 34.90
C SER A 437 -0.17 -30.50 34.94
N GLY A 438 1.12 -30.60 34.73
CA GLY A 438 1.85 -31.88 34.71
C GLY A 438 1.88 -32.59 33.36
N GLU A 439 1.13 -32.13 32.40
CA GLU A 439 1.05 -32.74 31.07
C GLU A 439 2.05 -32.13 30.09
N GLU A 440 2.47 -32.95 29.10
CA GLU A 440 3.39 -32.52 28.04
C GLU A 440 2.62 -31.91 26.84
N TYR A 441 3.08 -30.78 26.37
CA TYR A 441 2.56 -30.06 25.21
C TYR A 441 3.64 -29.83 24.17
N ARG A 442 3.21 -29.76 22.91
CA ARG A 442 4.04 -29.36 21.79
C ARG A 442 3.41 -28.15 21.09
N LEU A 443 4.15 -27.05 21.01
CA LEU A 443 3.82 -25.88 20.24
C LEU A 443 4.52 -25.96 18.89
N GLU A 444 3.78 -25.75 17.82
CA GLU A 444 4.28 -25.54 16.47
C GLU A 444 3.97 -24.10 16.04
N ILE A 445 4.99 -23.38 15.58
CA ILE A 445 4.88 -22.01 15.08
C ILE A 445 5.24 -22.06 13.60
N THR A 446 4.23 -22.00 12.74
CA THR A 446 4.39 -22.11 11.28
C THR A 446 4.37 -20.71 10.66
N PRO A 447 5.45 -20.27 10.03
CA PRO A 447 5.48 -18.97 9.33
C PRO A 447 4.72 -19.07 8.01
N VAL A 448 4.03 -18.01 7.65
CA VAL A 448 3.23 -17.91 6.41
C VAL A 448 3.56 -16.59 5.72
N ASN A 449 3.91 -16.63 4.45
CA ASN A 449 4.21 -15.42 3.69
C ASN A 449 2.95 -14.77 3.09
N ALA A 450 3.11 -13.63 2.44
CA ALA A 450 2.04 -12.87 1.81
C ALA A 450 1.21 -13.67 0.78
N TRP A 451 1.82 -14.68 0.16
CA TRP A 451 1.18 -15.57 -0.83
C TRP A 451 0.58 -16.84 -0.22
N ALA A 452 0.46 -16.90 1.10
CA ALA A 452 -0.03 -18.04 1.87
C ALA A 452 0.84 -19.32 1.78
N VAL A 453 2.09 -19.19 1.37
CA VAL A 453 3.05 -20.31 1.40
C VAL A 453 3.55 -20.48 2.82
N GLN A 454 3.46 -21.73 3.31
CA GLN A 454 3.85 -22.09 4.68
C GLN A 454 5.27 -22.64 4.72
N GLY A 455 6.04 -22.18 5.68
CA GLY A 455 7.37 -22.74 6.00
C GLY A 455 7.30 -23.90 7.00
N GLU A 456 8.46 -24.50 7.23
CA GLU A 456 8.61 -25.53 8.29
C GLU A 456 8.40 -24.90 9.67
N PRO A 457 7.66 -25.58 10.58
CA PRO A 457 7.35 -25.01 11.88
C PRO A 457 8.57 -25.01 12.82
N LEU A 458 8.70 -23.93 13.60
CA LEU A 458 9.54 -23.92 14.78
C LEU A 458 8.81 -24.67 15.91
N VAL A 459 9.42 -25.74 16.42
CA VAL A 459 8.79 -26.67 17.38
C VAL A 459 9.34 -26.46 18.78
N TYR A 460 8.46 -26.36 19.77
CA TYR A 460 8.81 -26.25 21.18
C TYR A 460 7.97 -27.21 22.02
N THR A 461 8.63 -28.05 22.80
CA THR A 461 7.98 -29.01 23.72
C THR A 461 8.20 -28.58 25.16
N PHE A 462 7.15 -28.62 25.97
CA PHE A 462 7.21 -28.24 27.39
C PHE A 462 6.24 -29.05 28.24
N THR A 463 6.54 -29.15 29.55
CA THR A 463 5.61 -29.66 30.53
C THR A 463 4.94 -28.49 31.24
N ALA A 464 3.62 -28.46 31.29
CA ALA A 464 2.87 -27.43 31.96
C ALA A 464 3.03 -27.51 33.50
N GLU A 465 3.37 -26.35 34.11
CA GLU A 465 3.50 -26.22 35.59
C GLU A 465 2.20 -25.72 36.24
#